data_ad9896d3394467db8cdd1c1a4fceed2b
#
_entry.id   ad9896d3394467db8cdd1c1a4fceed2b
#
_cell.length_a   1.000
_cell.length_b   1.000
_cell.length_c   1.000
_cell.angle_alpha   90.00
_cell.angle_beta   90.00
_cell.angle_gamma   90.00
#
_symmetry.space_group_name_H-M   'P 1'
#
loop_
_entity.id
_entity.type
_entity.pdbx_description
1 polymer ?
#
loop_
_entity_poly.entity_id
_entity_poly.type
_entity_poly.pdbx_seq_one_letter_code
_entity_poly.pdbx_strand_id
1 'polypeptide(L)'
;MRSHRRPTTVLVAALIAILAFAAVAVAANPHFLRASASGPDRNGELSVNFKIAGLGDNETITVTASADATAVYACRNNGGNFPSDPKKTEVSGPVSASGDFTSGRNGQVSGSLTLSPPATTLSCPGGQRRVLVSVSYSNVEVTGGGDTAAIPGTFSRVFFDI
;
A
#
# COMPACT_ATOMS: atom_id res chain seq x y z
N MET A 1 45.63 -59.20 60.25
CA MET A 1 44.32 -58.48 60.18
C MET A 1 44.48 -57.22 59.35
N ARG A 2 44.04 -57.19 58.12
CA ARG A 2 44.16 -56.04 57.20
C ARG A 2 42.80 -55.39 57.10
N SER A 3 42.70 -54.15 57.60
CA SER A 3 41.50 -53.30 57.49
C SER A 3 41.50 -52.66 56.10
N HIS A 4 40.51 -52.98 55.29
CA HIS A 4 40.22 -52.30 54.00
C HIS A 4 39.33 -51.07 54.30
N ARG A 5 39.91 -49.88 54.17
CA ARG A 5 39.12 -48.62 54.10
C ARG A 5 38.66 -48.44 52.65
N ARG A 6 37.33 -48.39 52.44
CA ARG A 6 36.70 -48.05 51.17
C ARG A 6 36.65 -46.52 51.03
N PRO A 7 37.02 -45.92 49.92
CA PRO A 7 36.83 -44.52 49.71
C PRO A 7 35.35 -44.23 49.31
N THR A 8 34.74 -43.34 50.03
CA THR A 8 33.39 -42.83 49.75
C THR A 8 33.52 -41.79 48.63
N THR A 9 33.02 -42.11 47.43
CA THR A 9 32.96 -41.18 46.32
C THR A 9 31.75 -40.26 46.52
N VAL A 10 32.03 -39.00 46.81
CA VAL A 10 30.99 -37.96 46.87
C VAL A 10 30.68 -37.50 45.46
N LEU A 11 29.52 -37.88 44.91
CA LEU A 11 29.00 -37.38 43.66
C LEU A 11 28.37 -35.98 43.92
N VAL A 12 29.08 -34.93 43.52
CA VAL A 12 28.54 -33.56 43.45
C VAL A 12 27.75 -33.46 42.16
N ALA A 13 26.44 -33.55 42.28
CA ALA A 13 25.53 -33.26 41.17
C ALA A 13 25.39 -31.72 41.01
N ALA A 14 26.10 -31.18 40.02
CA ALA A 14 25.89 -29.78 39.61
C ALA A 14 24.57 -29.64 38.87
N LEU A 15 23.56 -29.10 39.54
CA LEU A 15 22.29 -28.70 38.93
C LEU A 15 22.52 -27.40 38.12
N ILE A 16 22.70 -27.51 36.81
CA ILE A 16 22.69 -26.35 35.90
C ILE A 16 21.24 -26.01 35.70
N ALA A 17 20.75 -24.98 36.40
CA ALA A 17 19.44 -24.36 36.10
C ALA A 17 19.56 -23.55 34.80
N ILE A 18 19.12 -24.13 33.69
CA ILE A 18 18.93 -23.39 32.43
C ILE A 18 17.68 -22.54 32.64
N LEU A 19 17.86 -21.25 32.91
CA LEU A 19 16.80 -20.25 32.78
C LEU A 19 16.50 -20.08 31.31
N ALA A 20 15.51 -20.81 30.80
CA ALA A 20 14.90 -20.52 29.51
C ALA A 20 14.14 -19.21 29.64
N PHE A 21 14.72 -18.12 29.15
CA PHE A 21 13.97 -16.90 28.88
C PHE A 21 13.02 -17.22 27.72
N ALA A 22 11.77 -17.55 28.04
CA ALA A 22 10.71 -17.54 27.06
C ALA A 22 10.53 -16.07 26.65
N ALA A 23 11.06 -15.71 25.47
CA ALA A 23 10.68 -14.47 24.83
C ALA A 23 9.18 -14.55 24.58
N VAL A 24 8.41 -13.74 25.28
CA VAL A 24 6.98 -13.56 24.99
C VAL A 24 6.95 -12.87 23.63
N ALA A 25 6.71 -13.64 22.58
CA ALA A 25 6.39 -13.07 21.28
C ALA A 25 5.07 -12.33 21.47
N VAL A 26 5.14 -11.02 21.56
CA VAL A 26 3.95 -10.17 21.46
C VAL A 26 3.45 -10.38 20.05
N ALA A 27 2.30 -11.04 19.89
CA ALA A 27 1.68 -11.21 18.60
C ALA A 27 1.45 -9.83 18.01
N ALA A 28 2.10 -9.54 16.87
CA ALA A 28 1.83 -8.33 16.11
C ALA A 28 0.34 -8.35 15.74
N ASN A 29 -0.35 -7.25 15.99
CA ASN A 29 -1.76 -7.08 15.61
C ASN A 29 -1.86 -5.82 14.72
N PRO A 30 -1.42 -5.91 13.46
CA PRO A 30 -1.45 -4.80 12.55
C PRO A 30 -2.88 -4.34 12.30
N HIS A 31 -3.11 -3.03 12.32
CA HIS A 31 -4.40 -2.44 11.99
C HIS A 31 -4.23 -1.01 11.50
N PHE A 32 -5.15 -0.57 10.64
CA PHE A 32 -5.16 0.80 10.14
C PHE A 32 -5.69 1.76 11.21
N LEU A 33 -4.87 2.73 11.59
CA LEU A 33 -5.31 3.89 12.40
C LEU A 33 -5.97 4.94 11.51
N ARG A 34 -5.56 5.02 10.25
CA ARG A 34 -6.06 5.98 9.28
C ARG A 34 -5.87 5.44 7.87
N ALA A 35 -6.91 5.63 7.05
CA ALA A 35 -6.85 5.49 5.60
C ALA A 35 -7.69 6.60 4.98
N SER A 36 -7.14 7.29 3.98
CA SER A 36 -7.83 8.40 3.30
C SER A 36 -7.27 8.58 1.89
N ALA A 37 -8.08 9.11 0.99
CA ALA A 37 -7.65 9.47 -0.34
C ALA A 37 -7.86 10.96 -0.59
N SER A 38 -7.02 11.53 -1.46
CA SER A 38 -7.10 12.91 -1.89
C SER A 38 -6.75 13.04 -3.37
N GLY A 39 -7.45 13.92 -4.06
CA GLY A 39 -7.32 14.08 -5.51
C GLY A 39 -8.64 13.78 -6.23
N PRO A 40 -8.65 13.50 -7.55
CA PRO A 40 -7.48 13.42 -8.44
C PRO A 40 -6.77 14.78 -8.63
N ASP A 41 -5.46 14.73 -8.78
CA ASP A 41 -4.61 15.90 -9.01
C ASP A 41 -4.67 16.39 -10.49
N ARG A 42 -3.74 17.25 -10.89
CA ARG A 42 -3.69 17.79 -12.27
C ARG A 42 -3.33 16.74 -13.32
N ASN A 43 -2.70 15.65 -12.92
CA ASN A 43 -2.35 14.52 -13.79
C ASN A 43 -3.43 13.43 -13.79
N GLY A 44 -4.46 13.59 -12.95
CA GLY A 44 -5.50 12.60 -12.72
C GLY A 44 -5.14 11.57 -11.67
N GLU A 45 -4.04 11.75 -10.94
CA GLU A 45 -3.55 10.79 -9.95
C GLU A 45 -4.28 10.94 -8.62
N LEU A 46 -4.60 9.82 -7.97
CA LEU A 46 -5.21 9.75 -6.64
C LEU A 46 -4.14 9.36 -5.60
N SER A 47 -3.95 10.21 -4.59
CA SER A 47 -3.07 9.90 -3.46
C SER A 47 -3.83 9.18 -2.37
N VAL A 48 -3.38 7.99 -2.00
CA VAL A 48 -3.91 7.18 -0.89
C VAL A 48 -2.94 7.27 0.28
N ASN A 49 -3.39 7.86 1.38
CA ASN A 49 -2.59 8.06 2.59
C ASN A 49 -3.04 7.09 3.68
N PHE A 50 -2.09 6.55 4.42
CA PHE A 50 -2.37 5.56 5.45
C PHE A 50 -1.48 5.73 6.69
N LYS A 51 -1.97 5.18 7.80
CA LYS A 51 -1.20 4.94 9.02
C LYS A 51 -1.60 3.60 9.60
N ILE A 52 -0.61 2.73 9.83
CA ILE A 52 -0.76 1.38 10.39
C ILE A 52 -0.03 1.34 11.73
N ALA A 53 -0.59 0.64 12.70
CA ALA A 53 0.02 0.35 13.99
C ALA A 53 0.05 -1.15 14.26
N GLY A 54 0.74 -1.57 15.32
CA GLY A 54 0.82 -2.97 15.74
C GLY A 54 1.75 -3.84 14.91
N LEU A 55 2.70 -3.22 14.18
CA LEU A 55 3.63 -3.93 13.30
C LEU A 55 4.86 -4.52 14.02
N GLY A 56 5.18 -4.08 15.24
CA GLY A 56 6.48 -4.37 15.85
C GLY A 56 7.52 -3.29 15.54
N ASP A 57 8.72 -3.45 16.08
CA ASP A 57 9.83 -2.49 15.92
C ASP A 57 10.63 -2.81 14.66
N ASN A 58 10.85 -1.81 13.81
CA ASN A 58 11.61 -1.90 12.55
C ASN A 58 11.14 -3.03 11.60
N GLU A 59 9.86 -3.35 11.60
CA GLU A 59 9.26 -4.31 10.68
C GLU A 59 8.97 -3.66 9.33
N THR A 60 9.37 -4.34 8.24
CA THR A 60 9.07 -3.90 6.87
C THR A 60 7.89 -4.68 6.33
N ILE A 61 6.89 -3.95 5.85
CA ILE A 61 5.69 -4.51 5.22
C ILE A 61 5.48 -3.92 3.84
N THR A 62 4.93 -4.71 2.94
CA THR A 62 4.40 -4.19 1.68
C THR A 62 2.98 -3.68 1.91
N VAL A 63 2.73 -2.44 1.48
CA VAL A 63 1.39 -1.83 1.47
C VAL A 63 0.96 -1.65 0.03
N THR A 64 -0.28 -2.01 -0.28
CA THR A 64 -0.88 -1.90 -1.61
C THR A 64 -2.15 -1.07 -1.53
N ALA A 65 -2.24 -0.04 -2.34
CA ALA A 65 -3.48 0.67 -2.60
C ALA A 65 -4.10 0.17 -3.91
N SER A 66 -5.43 0.05 -3.97
CA SER A 66 -6.17 -0.36 -5.15
C SER A 66 -7.47 0.41 -5.31
N ALA A 67 -7.97 0.49 -6.53
CA ALA A 67 -9.26 1.09 -6.86
C ALA A 67 -9.76 0.58 -8.21
N ASP A 68 -11.07 0.72 -8.46
CA ASP A 68 -11.64 0.66 -9.80
C ASP A 68 -11.59 2.08 -10.38
N ALA A 69 -10.96 2.23 -11.56
CA ALA A 69 -10.80 3.52 -12.19
C ALA A 69 -11.42 3.55 -13.58
N THR A 70 -12.01 4.68 -13.93
CA THR A 70 -12.51 4.98 -15.29
C THR A 70 -11.91 6.30 -15.75
N ALA A 71 -11.30 6.31 -16.92
CA ALA A 71 -10.69 7.48 -17.52
C ALA A 71 -11.18 7.71 -18.93
N VAL A 72 -11.53 8.94 -19.27
CA VAL A 72 -11.89 9.37 -20.62
C VAL A 72 -10.72 10.14 -21.22
N TYR A 73 -10.30 9.72 -22.40
CA TYR A 73 -9.26 10.38 -23.20
C TYR A 73 -9.82 10.88 -24.50
N ALA A 74 -9.35 12.03 -24.97
CA ALA A 74 -9.73 12.56 -26.26
C ALA A 74 -8.54 13.18 -26.99
N CYS A 75 -8.72 13.36 -28.31
CA CYS A 75 -7.76 14.04 -29.17
C CYS A 75 -8.09 15.53 -29.24
N ARG A 76 -7.13 16.38 -28.88
CA ARG A 76 -7.22 17.84 -28.87
C ARG A 76 -6.22 18.44 -29.85
N ASN A 77 -6.61 19.48 -30.59
CA ASN A 77 -5.72 20.20 -31.49
C ASN A 77 -4.54 20.84 -30.78
N ASN A 78 -3.42 21.02 -31.43
CA ASN A 78 -2.26 21.71 -30.89
C ASN A 78 -2.56 23.17 -30.49
N GLY A 79 -3.55 23.81 -31.14
CA GLY A 79 -4.07 25.12 -30.77
C GLY A 79 -4.96 25.16 -29.52
N GLY A 80 -5.16 24.00 -28.87
CA GLY A 80 -5.86 23.93 -27.60
C GLY A 80 -7.39 23.79 -27.68
N ASN A 81 -7.95 23.56 -28.87
CA ASN A 81 -9.38 23.36 -29.08
C ASN A 81 -9.68 21.89 -29.39
N PHE A 82 -10.87 21.43 -28.98
CA PHE A 82 -11.40 20.16 -29.44
C PHE A 82 -12.06 20.32 -30.80
N PRO A 83 -11.93 19.37 -31.75
CA PRO A 83 -12.76 19.30 -32.93
C PRO A 83 -14.24 19.20 -32.55
N SER A 84 -15.15 19.50 -33.49
CA SER A 84 -16.60 19.37 -33.27
C SER A 84 -17.04 17.93 -32.95
N ASP A 85 -16.28 16.94 -33.44
CA ASP A 85 -16.41 15.51 -33.08
C ASP A 85 -15.04 14.96 -32.74
N PRO A 86 -14.60 15.11 -31.47
CA PRO A 86 -13.28 14.67 -31.05
C PRO A 86 -13.22 13.15 -30.95
N LYS A 87 -12.16 12.54 -31.54
CA LYS A 87 -11.89 11.13 -31.31
C LYS A 87 -11.63 10.92 -29.80
N LYS A 88 -12.42 10.05 -29.17
CA LYS A 88 -12.37 9.79 -27.73
C LYS A 88 -12.49 8.30 -27.42
N THR A 89 -12.02 7.93 -26.25
CA THR A 89 -12.18 6.58 -25.70
C THR A 89 -12.30 6.64 -24.18
N GLU A 90 -13.09 5.72 -23.65
CA GLU A 90 -13.17 5.44 -22.23
C GLU A 90 -12.41 4.15 -21.93
N VAL A 91 -11.64 4.14 -20.86
CA VAL A 91 -10.92 2.99 -20.37
C VAL A 91 -11.28 2.80 -18.90
N SER A 92 -11.76 1.61 -18.56
CA SER A 92 -12.10 1.24 -17.20
C SER A 92 -11.35 -0.02 -16.78
N GLY A 93 -10.96 -0.09 -15.52
CA GLY A 93 -10.33 -1.28 -14.96
C GLY A 93 -9.73 -1.03 -13.57
N PRO A 94 -9.26 -2.11 -12.93
CA PRO A 94 -8.57 -2.02 -11.66
C PRO A 94 -7.21 -1.33 -11.84
N VAL A 95 -6.88 -0.49 -10.88
CA VAL A 95 -5.55 0.14 -10.76
C VAL A 95 -5.00 -0.13 -9.38
N SER A 96 -3.67 -0.27 -9.27
CA SER A 96 -3.01 -0.50 -8.00
C SER A 96 -1.62 0.12 -7.96
N ALA A 97 -1.15 0.40 -6.76
CA ALA A 97 0.21 0.82 -6.46
C ALA A 97 0.66 0.15 -5.16
N SER A 98 1.92 -0.27 -5.11
CA SER A 98 2.49 -0.92 -3.93
C SER A 98 3.83 -0.30 -3.57
N GLY A 99 4.20 -0.39 -2.28
CA GLY A 99 5.48 0.04 -1.77
C GLY A 99 5.81 -0.65 -0.45
N ASP A 100 7.10 -0.70 -0.13
CA ASP A 100 7.59 -1.24 1.12
C ASP A 100 7.81 -0.11 2.13
N PHE A 101 7.33 -0.33 3.35
CA PHE A 101 7.35 0.65 4.43
C PHE A 101 7.84 -0.01 5.71
N THR A 102 8.77 0.65 6.39
CA THR A 102 9.35 0.15 7.63
C THR A 102 8.77 0.91 8.83
N SER A 103 8.27 0.17 9.82
CA SER A 103 7.76 0.75 11.06
C SER A 103 8.89 1.35 11.91
N GLY A 104 8.54 2.36 12.70
CA GLY A 104 9.41 2.87 13.74
C GLY A 104 9.39 1.99 15.00
N ARG A 105 10.17 2.40 16.02
CA ARG A 105 10.28 1.70 17.31
C ARG A 105 8.95 1.54 18.05
N ASN A 106 7.96 2.33 17.71
CA ASN A 106 6.61 2.26 18.28
C ASN A 106 5.68 1.33 17.50
N GLY A 107 6.21 0.57 16.53
CA GLY A 107 5.42 -0.34 15.70
C GLY A 107 4.43 0.36 14.77
N GLN A 108 4.67 1.63 14.43
CA GLN A 108 3.81 2.40 13.54
C GLN A 108 4.53 2.78 12.26
N VAL A 109 3.76 2.84 11.17
CA VAL A 109 4.22 3.36 9.89
C VAL A 109 3.16 4.26 9.28
N SER A 110 3.59 5.30 8.58
CA SER A 110 2.73 6.16 7.77
C SER A 110 3.33 6.31 6.38
N GLY A 111 2.49 6.38 5.38
CA GLY A 111 2.92 6.52 4.01
C GLY A 111 1.83 7.00 3.08
N SER A 112 2.21 7.14 1.82
CA SER A 112 1.31 7.50 0.73
C SER A 112 1.65 6.67 -0.50
N LEU A 113 0.62 6.23 -1.22
CA LEU A 113 0.71 5.56 -2.51
C LEU A 113 -0.09 6.34 -3.54
N THR A 114 0.36 6.36 -4.79
CA THR A 114 -0.28 7.11 -5.86
C THR A 114 -0.85 6.15 -6.88
N LEU A 115 -2.17 6.22 -7.10
CA LEU A 115 -2.87 5.50 -8.14
C LEU A 115 -2.94 6.37 -9.39
N SER A 116 -2.47 5.84 -10.52
CA SER A 116 -2.53 6.53 -11.81
C SER A 116 -3.77 6.13 -12.60
N PRO A 117 -4.29 7.00 -13.48
CA PRO A 117 -5.38 6.66 -14.38
C PRO A 117 -5.05 5.43 -15.24
N PRO A 118 -6.04 4.61 -15.61
CA PRO A 118 -5.81 3.49 -16.53
C PRO A 118 -5.26 3.99 -17.86
N ALA A 119 -4.24 3.30 -18.38
CA ALA A 119 -3.59 3.66 -19.63
C ALA A 119 -4.50 3.43 -20.84
N THR A 120 -4.31 4.23 -21.89
CA THR A 120 -5.07 4.09 -23.14
C THR A 120 -4.17 3.91 -24.36
N THR A 121 -4.66 3.18 -25.34
CA THR A 121 -4.03 3.02 -26.66
C THR A 121 -4.56 4.01 -27.69
N LEU A 122 -5.40 4.99 -27.30
CA LEU A 122 -5.96 5.99 -28.22
C LEU A 122 -4.84 6.68 -29.00
N SER A 123 -4.88 6.55 -30.32
CA SER A 123 -4.00 7.23 -31.25
C SER A 123 -4.72 8.42 -31.90
N CYS A 124 -4.10 9.58 -31.84
CA CYS A 124 -4.65 10.81 -32.38
C CYS A 124 -4.14 11.08 -33.84
N PRO A 125 -4.97 11.71 -34.70
CA PRO A 125 -4.53 12.16 -36.02
C PRO A 125 -3.39 13.18 -35.94
N GLY A 126 -2.71 13.41 -37.06
CA GLY A 126 -1.67 14.45 -37.16
C GLY A 126 -2.19 15.82 -36.72
N GLY A 127 -1.38 16.60 -36.01
CA GLY A 127 -1.75 17.91 -35.47
C GLY A 127 -2.65 17.86 -34.22
N GLN A 128 -2.90 16.68 -33.67
CA GLN A 128 -3.64 16.50 -32.43
C GLN A 128 -2.81 15.73 -31.42
N ARG A 129 -3.08 15.96 -30.13
CA ARG A 129 -2.49 15.24 -29.00
C ARG A 129 -3.58 14.62 -28.12
N ARG A 130 -3.25 13.49 -27.52
CA ARG A 130 -4.10 12.84 -26.52
C ARG A 130 -4.06 13.62 -25.20
N VAL A 131 -5.23 13.86 -24.63
CA VAL A 131 -5.40 14.47 -23.31
C VAL A 131 -6.36 13.65 -22.47
N LEU A 132 -6.17 13.65 -21.16
CA LEU A 132 -7.12 13.13 -20.18
C LEU A 132 -8.24 14.14 -20.04
N VAL A 133 -9.47 13.71 -20.28
CA VAL A 133 -10.68 14.54 -20.20
C VAL A 133 -11.30 14.47 -18.83
N SER A 134 -11.42 13.26 -18.31
CA SER A 134 -11.93 13.02 -16.95
C SER A 134 -11.36 11.73 -16.39
N VAL A 135 -11.37 11.61 -15.09
CA VAL A 135 -11.04 10.40 -14.36
C VAL A 135 -11.93 10.26 -13.12
N SER A 136 -12.24 9.02 -12.77
CA SER A 136 -13.01 8.66 -11.58
C SER A 136 -12.41 7.40 -10.96
N TYR A 137 -12.32 7.39 -9.63
CA TYR A 137 -11.89 6.24 -8.82
C TYR A 137 -12.99 5.89 -7.83
N SER A 138 -13.33 4.62 -7.73
CA SER A 138 -14.27 4.05 -6.77
C SER A 138 -13.70 2.79 -6.13
N ASN A 139 -14.35 2.27 -5.11
CA ASN A 139 -13.89 1.08 -4.38
C ASN A 139 -12.42 1.19 -3.96
N VAL A 140 -12.03 2.37 -3.46
CA VAL A 140 -10.65 2.62 -3.03
C VAL A 140 -10.40 1.88 -1.73
N GLU A 141 -9.32 1.09 -1.69
CA GLU A 141 -8.88 0.36 -0.50
C GLU A 141 -7.36 0.38 -0.37
N VAL A 142 -6.88 0.14 0.84
CA VAL A 142 -5.47 -0.03 1.14
C VAL A 142 -5.29 -1.25 2.02
N THR A 143 -4.34 -2.12 1.65
CA THR A 143 -4.02 -3.36 2.35
C THR A 143 -2.57 -3.33 2.82
N GLY A 144 -2.30 -3.75 4.05
CA GLY A 144 -0.94 -3.84 4.59
C GLY A 144 -0.91 -4.52 5.95
N GLY A 145 0.15 -5.27 6.24
CA GLY A 145 0.30 -6.01 7.49
C GLY A 145 -0.77 -7.09 7.74
N GLY A 146 -1.49 -7.54 6.70
CA GLY A 146 -2.58 -8.51 6.82
C GLY A 146 -3.95 -7.89 7.13
N ASP A 147 -4.06 -6.58 7.19
CA ASP A 147 -5.30 -5.83 7.38
C ASP A 147 -5.66 -5.03 6.11
N THR A 148 -6.94 -4.69 5.94
CA THR A 148 -7.45 -3.92 4.79
C THR A 148 -8.42 -2.84 5.28
N ALA A 149 -8.21 -1.62 4.80
CA ALA A 149 -9.09 -0.49 5.07
C ALA A 149 -9.73 0.02 3.76
N ALA A 150 -11.05 -0.01 3.70
CA ALA A 150 -11.80 0.62 2.62
C ALA A 150 -11.89 2.14 2.85
N ILE A 151 -11.76 2.90 1.77
CA ILE A 151 -11.88 4.37 1.77
C ILE A 151 -13.16 4.72 1.02
N PRO A 152 -14.22 5.11 1.73
CA PRO A 152 -15.52 5.34 1.12
C PRO A 152 -15.53 6.56 0.22
N GLY A 153 -16.37 6.52 -0.80
CA GLY A 153 -16.61 7.62 -1.73
C GLY A 153 -16.10 7.36 -3.14
N THR A 154 -16.40 8.31 -4.02
CA THR A 154 -15.89 8.35 -5.39
C THR A 154 -15.08 9.62 -5.55
N PHE A 155 -13.87 9.46 -6.08
CA PHE A 155 -12.93 10.56 -6.30
C PHE A 155 -12.85 10.84 -7.79
N SER A 156 -13.35 11.97 -8.26
CA SER A 156 -13.41 12.25 -9.68
C SER A 156 -12.96 13.68 -10.00
N ARG A 157 -12.49 13.84 -11.24
CA ARG A 157 -12.11 15.15 -11.79
C ARG A 157 -12.41 15.21 -13.27
N VAL A 158 -13.00 16.31 -13.68
CA VAL A 158 -13.16 16.70 -15.09
C VAL A 158 -12.12 17.79 -15.41
N PHE A 159 -11.35 17.58 -16.46
CA PHE A 159 -10.32 18.51 -16.93
C PHE A 159 -10.81 19.34 -18.12
N PHE A 160 -11.70 18.75 -18.91
CA PHE A 160 -12.29 19.38 -20.08
C PHE A 160 -13.74 18.95 -20.26
N ASP A 161 -14.58 19.90 -20.61
CA ASP A 161 -15.96 19.66 -21.08
C ASP A 161 -15.93 19.48 -22.60
N ILE A 162 -16.40 18.31 -23.10
CA ILE A 162 -16.39 17.93 -24.53
C ILE A 162 -17.69 17.22 -24.94
#